data_621b4e70856f46443ca36b728fb192e6
#
_entry.id   621b4e70856f46443ca36b728fb192e6
#
_cell.length_a   1.000
_cell.length_b   1.000
_cell.length_c   1.000
_cell.angle_alpha   90.00
_cell.angle_beta   90.00
_cell.angle_gamma   90.00
#
_symmetry.space_group_name_H-M   'P 1'
#
loop_
_entity.id
_entity.type
_entity.pdbx_description
1 polymer ?
#
loop_
_entity_poly.entity_id
_entity_poly.type
_entity_poly.pdbx_seq_one_letter_code
_entity_poly.pdbx_strand_id
1 'polypeptide(L)'
;MTSANFMNVVRFKLKPDCIEKYFEVINKTDFEGMIQRYIAKTGNYDYCFVGIWESAEAIAVQRSKMITHLDEVRGFMEELSPELGVTDPVSGNIVA
;
A
#
# COMPACT_ATOMS: atom_id res chain seq x y z
N MET A 1 -8.31 -12.00 -22.34
CA MET A 1 -8.89 -11.12 -21.34
C MET A 1 -8.04 -11.15 -20.08
N THR A 2 -7.58 -9.99 -19.68
CA THR A 2 -6.79 -9.90 -18.46
C THR A 2 -7.73 -9.77 -17.29
N SER A 3 -7.59 -10.63 -16.31
CA SER A 3 -8.34 -10.51 -15.07
C SER A 3 -7.38 -10.24 -13.93
N ALA A 4 -7.85 -9.49 -12.96
CA ALA A 4 -7.11 -9.27 -11.73
C ALA A 4 -7.01 -10.60 -10.99
N ASN A 5 -5.81 -11.04 -10.64
CA ASN A 5 -5.65 -12.30 -9.96
C ASN A 5 -4.74 -12.25 -8.74
N PHE A 6 -4.17 -11.09 -8.42
CA PHE A 6 -3.27 -10.95 -7.29
C PHE A 6 -3.59 -9.68 -6.52
N MET A 7 -3.47 -9.74 -5.21
CA MET A 7 -3.82 -8.63 -4.32
C MET A 7 -2.75 -8.46 -3.27
N ASN A 8 -2.40 -7.21 -2.94
CA ASN A 8 -1.64 -6.92 -1.75
C ASN A 8 -2.48 -6.05 -0.80
N VAL A 9 -2.30 -6.27 0.47
CA VAL A 9 -2.99 -5.54 1.53
C VAL A 9 -1.93 -5.06 2.51
N VAL A 10 -1.95 -3.76 2.81
CA VAL A 10 -0.94 -3.17 3.70
C VAL A 10 -1.65 -2.35 4.75
N ARG A 11 -1.53 -2.75 6.00
CA ARG A 11 -2.04 -1.95 7.11
C ARG A 11 -0.97 -1.00 7.59
N PHE A 12 -1.37 0.21 7.95
CA PHE A 12 -0.46 1.23 8.43
C PHE A 12 -1.21 2.24 9.28
N LYS A 13 -0.46 3.05 10.01
CA LYS A 13 -1.01 4.09 10.85
C LYS A 13 -0.33 5.40 10.53
N LEU A 14 -1.10 6.46 10.33
CA LEU A 14 -0.56 7.78 10.02
C LEU A 14 -0.44 8.63 11.28
N LYS A 15 0.57 9.49 11.30
CA LYS A 15 0.68 10.53 12.32
C LYS A 15 -0.45 11.54 12.14
N PRO A 16 -1.03 12.07 13.23
CA PRO A 16 -2.21 12.94 13.12
C PRO A 16 -2.04 14.14 12.21
N ASP A 17 -0.86 14.73 12.16
CA ASP A 17 -0.58 15.94 11.37
C ASP A 17 -0.05 15.63 9.98
N CYS A 18 0.01 14.35 9.59
CA CYS A 18 0.59 13.92 8.32
C CYS A 18 -0.42 13.28 7.37
N ILE A 19 -1.70 13.26 7.72
CA ILE A 19 -2.72 12.58 6.91
C ILE A 19 -2.82 13.20 5.52
N GLU A 20 -2.95 14.51 5.44
CA GLU A 20 -3.07 15.20 4.14
C GLU A 20 -1.81 15.03 3.30
N LYS A 21 -0.64 15.10 3.94
CA LYS A 21 0.64 14.92 3.25
C LYS A 21 0.74 13.55 2.61
N TYR A 22 0.33 12.52 3.34
CA TYR A 22 0.34 11.15 2.81
C TYR A 22 -0.56 11.03 1.57
N PHE A 23 -1.79 11.53 1.65
CA PHE A 23 -2.73 11.42 0.55
C PHE A 23 -2.30 12.24 -0.67
N GLU A 24 -1.63 13.36 -0.47
CA GLU A 24 -1.06 14.11 -1.59
C GLU A 24 -0.04 13.26 -2.36
N VAL A 25 0.82 12.53 -1.63
CA VAL A 25 1.84 11.69 -2.27
C VAL A 25 1.20 10.50 -2.97
N ILE A 26 0.33 9.77 -2.27
CA ILE A 26 -0.25 8.54 -2.84
C ILE A 26 -1.13 8.83 -4.06
N ASN A 27 -1.82 9.96 -4.06
CA ASN A 27 -2.68 10.33 -5.19
C ASN A 27 -1.89 10.69 -6.45
N LYS A 28 -0.60 10.94 -6.34
CA LYS A 28 0.30 11.22 -7.46
C LYS A 28 1.14 10.01 -7.85
N THR A 29 0.97 8.89 -7.15
CA THR A 29 1.80 7.71 -7.35
C THR A 29 1.01 6.64 -8.08
N ASP A 30 1.57 6.14 -9.18
CA ASP A 30 1.01 5.04 -9.95
C ASP A 30 2.02 3.91 -10.05
N PHE A 31 1.51 2.68 -10.08
CA PHE A 31 2.33 1.50 -10.29
C PHE A 31 1.81 0.76 -11.52
N GLU A 32 2.70 0.48 -12.46
CA GLU A 32 2.36 -0.27 -13.65
C GLU A 32 1.93 -1.69 -13.28
N GLY A 33 0.82 -2.15 -13.84
CA GLY A 33 0.28 -3.46 -13.52
C GLY A 33 -0.70 -3.48 -12.36
N MET A 34 -0.81 -2.37 -11.62
CA MET A 34 -1.85 -2.22 -10.60
C MET A 34 -3.13 -1.75 -11.27
N ILE A 35 -4.17 -2.57 -11.20
CA ILE A 35 -5.45 -2.33 -11.89
C ILE A 35 -6.33 -1.40 -11.08
N GLN A 36 -6.37 -1.62 -9.76
CA GLN A 36 -7.23 -0.88 -8.84
C GLN A 36 -6.49 -0.66 -7.54
N ARG A 37 -6.86 0.41 -6.86
CA ARG A 37 -6.30 0.73 -5.55
C ARG A 37 -7.39 1.31 -4.67
N TYR A 38 -7.47 0.82 -3.45
CA TYR A 38 -8.37 1.35 -2.43
C TYR A 38 -7.61 1.58 -1.14
N ILE A 39 -8.01 2.60 -0.39
CA ILE A 39 -7.51 2.81 0.96
C ILE A 39 -8.73 2.99 1.86
N ALA A 40 -8.87 2.10 2.83
CA ALA A 40 -9.94 2.16 3.82
C ALA A 40 -9.40 2.77 5.11
N LYS A 41 -10.22 3.61 5.74
CA LYS A 41 -9.92 4.11 7.08
C LYS A 41 -10.55 3.14 8.08
N THR A 42 -9.72 2.49 8.89
CA THR A 42 -10.18 1.46 9.82
C THR A 42 -10.20 1.91 11.28
N GLY A 43 -9.67 3.09 11.56
CA GLY A 43 -9.67 3.72 12.88
C GLY A 43 -9.34 5.19 12.73
N ASN A 44 -9.13 5.90 13.82
CA ASN A 44 -8.87 7.35 13.76
C ASN A 44 -7.65 7.69 12.92
N TYR A 45 -6.60 6.90 13.04
CA TYR A 45 -5.35 7.10 12.29
C TYR A 45 -4.91 5.81 11.62
N ASP A 46 -5.76 4.79 11.62
CA ASP A 46 -5.47 3.48 11.07
C ASP A 46 -6.05 3.36 9.67
N TYR A 47 -5.27 2.80 8.75
CA TYR A 47 -5.62 2.67 7.35
C TYR A 47 -5.23 1.31 6.80
N CYS A 48 -5.93 0.92 5.74
CA CYS A 48 -5.64 -0.33 5.04
C CYS A 48 -5.60 -0.02 3.55
N PHE A 49 -4.42 -0.23 2.95
CA PHE A 49 -4.22 -0.09 1.51
C PHE A 49 -4.50 -1.44 0.86
N VAL A 50 -5.27 -1.43 -0.23
CA VAL A 50 -5.54 -2.63 -1.01
C VAL A 50 -5.17 -2.34 -2.47
N GLY A 51 -4.23 -3.10 -3.00
CA GLY A 51 -3.84 -3.03 -4.41
C GLY A 51 -4.29 -4.28 -5.14
N ILE A 52 -4.94 -4.11 -6.28
CA ILE A 52 -5.38 -5.19 -7.15
C ILE A 52 -4.45 -5.19 -8.36
N TRP A 53 -3.81 -6.31 -8.63
CA TRP A 53 -2.76 -6.43 -9.64
C TRP A 53 -3.11 -7.45 -10.71
N GLU A 54 -2.54 -7.28 -11.88
CA GLU A 54 -2.70 -8.24 -12.99
C GLU A 54 -2.15 -9.61 -12.60
N SER A 55 -1.02 -9.66 -11.87
CA SER A 55 -0.34 -10.89 -11.53
C SER A 55 0.67 -10.66 -10.41
N ALA A 56 1.16 -11.74 -9.83
CA ALA A 56 2.26 -11.69 -8.86
C ALA A 56 3.53 -11.14 -9.51
N GLU A 57 3.76 -11.43 -10.78
CA GLU A 57 4.92 -10.89 -11.50
C GLU A 57 4.84 -9.37 -11.63
N ALA A 58 3.65 -8.83 -11.86
CA ALA A 58 3.48 -7.38 -11.99
C ALA A 58 3.93 -6.66 -10.72
N ILE A 59 3.53 -7.16 -9.55
CA ILE A 59 3.94 -6.53 -8.30
C ILE A 59 5.44 -6.72 -8.05
N ALA A 60 5.99 -7.87 -8.42
CA ALA A 60 7.43 -8.14 -8.26
C ALA A 60 8.27 -7.16 -9.08
N VAL A 61 7.83 -6.85 -10.31
CA VAL A 61 8.51 -5.89 -11.18
C VAL A 61 8.50 -4.49 -10.56
N GLN A 62 7.43 -4.14 -9.85
CA GLN A 62 7.29 -2.80 -9.26
C GLN A 62 7.87 -2.69 -7.85
N ARG A 63 8.48 -3.75 -7.34
CA ARG A 63 8.96 -3.78 -5.94
C ARG A 63 9.91 -2.62 -5.62
N SER A 64 10.86 -2.33 -6.49
CA SER A 64 11.80 -1.23 -6.26
C SER A 64 11.09 0.11 -6.16
N LYS A 65 10.11 0.35 -7.03
CA LYS A 65 9.32 1.58 -7.01
C LYS A 65 8.47 1.66 -5.74
N MET A 66 7.93 0.53 -5.29
CA MET A 66 7.15 0.47 -4.06
C MET A 66 8.01 0.79 -2.83
N ILE A 67 9.24 0.30 -2.80
CA ILE A 67 10.19 0.60 -1.72
C ILE A 67 10.53 2.08 -1.72
N THR A 68 10.81 2.66 -2.89
CA THR A 68 11.08 4.09 -3.01
C THR A 68 9.90 4.92 -2.53
N HIS A 69 8.67 4.52 -2.90
CA HIS A 69 7.47 5.18 -2.44
C HIS A 69 7.33 5.09 -0.92
N LEU A 70 7.57 3.90 -0.34
CA LEU A 70 7.50 3.73 1.11
C LEU A 70 8.50 4.64 1.81
N ASP A 71 9.71 4.76 1.26
CA ASP A 71 10.72 5.65 1.84
C ASP A 71 10.27 7.11 1.83
N GLU A 72 9.52 7.54 0.82
CA GLU A 72 8.97 8.89 0.75
C GLU A 72 7.92 9.14 1.84
N VAL A 73 7.10 8.15 2.16
CA VAL A 73 5.97 8.32 3.08
C VAL A 73 6.23 7.79 4.48
N ARG A 74 7.35 7.10 4.70
CA ARG A 74 7.67 6.49 5.98
C ARG A 74 7.64 7.49 7.14
N GLY A 75 8.09 8.71 6.89
CA GLY A 75 8.10 9.76 7.91
C GLY A 75 6.70 10.23 8.34
N PHE A 76 5.66 9.90 7.58
CA PHE A 76 4.28 10.23 7.90
C PHE A 76 3.59 9.12 8.73
N MET A 77 4.27 7.99 8.91
CA MET A 77 3.70 6.80 9.53
C MET A 77 4.21 6.57 10.93
N GLU A 78 3.34 6.01 11.78
CA GLU A 78 3.70 5.56 13.12
C GLU A 78 4.24 4.13 13.05
N GLU A 79 5.16 3.80 13.95
CA GLU A 79 5.62 2.42 14.09
C GLU A 79 4.49 1.56 14.65
N LEU A 80 4.18 0.45 14.00
CA LEU A 80 3.16 -0.50 14.45
C LEU A 80 3.71 -1.41 15.54
N SER A 81 4.91 -1.93 15.33
CA SER A 81 5.64 -2.74 16.31
C SER A 81 7.11 -2.77 15.91
N PRO A 82 8.02 -3.15 16.81
CA PRO A 82 9.44 -3.30 16.45
C PRO A 82 9.67 -4.33 15.35
N GLU A 83 8.84 -5.39 15.28
CA GLU A 83 8.98 -6.43 14.28
C GLU A 83 8.46 -6.00 12.91
N LEU A 84 7.33 -5.29 12.87
CA LEU A 84 6.70 -4.89 11.63
C LEU A 84 7.25 -3.59 11.05
N GLY A 85 7.72 -2.71 11.91
CA GLY A 85 8.06 -1.35 11.49
C GLY A 85 6.79 -0.53 11.27
N VAL A 86 6.72 0.19 10.14
CA VAL A 86 5.60 1.10 9.87
C VAL A 86 4.49 0.48 9.02
N THR A 87 4.68 -0.73 8.50
CA THR A 87 3.66 -1.40 7.67
C THR A 87 3.49 -2.85 8.07
N ASP A 88 2.28 -3.36 7.83
CA ASP A 88 1.96 -4.76 8.03
C ASP A 88 1.42 -5.30 6.70
N PRO A 89 2.31 -5.75 5.79
CA PRO A 89 1.90 -6.19 4.46
C PRO A 89 1.56 -7.68 4.40
N VAL A 90 0.60 -7.99 3.56
CA VAL A 90 0.27 -9.38 3.19
C VAL A 90 -0.19 -9.36 1.74
N SER A 91 0.04 -10.46 1.03
CA SER A 91 -0.38 -10.57 -0.36
C SER A 91 -0.74 -12.01 -0.69
N GLY A 92 -1.52 -12.17 -1.75
CA GLY A 92 -1.92 -13.50 -2.19
C GLY A 92 -2.75 -13.46 -3.45
N ASN A 93 -3.06 -14.65 -3.96
CA ASN A 93 -3.91 -14.80 -5.14
C ASN A 93 -5.36 -14.50 -4.78
N ILE A 94 -6.06 -13.83 -5.68
CA ILE A 94 -7.49 -13.59 -5.54
C ILE A 94 -8.22 -14.90 -5.87
N VAL A 95 -9.03 -15.38 -4.95
CA VAL A 95 -9.74 -16.64 -5.11
C VAL A 95 -11.26 -16.50 -5.15
N ALA A 96 -11.74 -15.28 -4.96
CA ALA A 96 -13.19 -15.04 -4.99
C ALA A 96 -13.48 -13.62 -5.44
#